data_3fa367c82aaf8ce13f724a4a1f0ac795
#
_entry.id   3fa367c82aaf8ce13f724a4a1f0ac795
#
_cell.length_a   1.000
_cell.length_b   1.000
_cell.length_c   1.000
_cell.angle_alpha   90.00
_cell.angle_beta   90.00
_cell.angle_gamma   90.00
#
_symmetry.space_group_name_H-M   'P 1'
#
loop_
_entity.id
_entity.type
_entity.pdbx_description
1 polymer ?
#
loop_
_entity_poly.entity_id
_entity_poly.type
_entity_poly.pdbx_seq_one_letter_code
_entity_poly.pdbx_strand_id
1 'polypeptide(L)'
;MREMIGDHGTEESMALSSKVESLEYLERMWESVLDNYSQEIRKDVEDLASTTFRKLTNNPRGFHSISLNERFGLTVLDSDGFPVQNPSPGLMQVTAISLIDALGERSNISFPIFFDTPGQSIDQGHRNRIIDHYWSEREMQFVIIPSSGEFRPDEVEDQYGHLIARTWELDFDNETNRTKVRIRV
;
A
#
# COMPACT_ATOMS: atom_id res chain seq x y z
N MET A 1 60.57 0.14 38.47
CA MET A 1 60.23 0.32 37.06
C MET A 1 59.26 -0.78 36.51
N ARG A 2 58.61 -1.57 37.38
CA ARG A 2 57.65 -2.64 37.02
C ARG A 2 56.19 -2.34 37.43
N GLU A 3 55.95 -1.32 38.28
CA GLU A 3 54.63 -0.97 38.80
C GLU A 3 53.82 0.03 37.89
N MET A 4 54.50 0.78 37.04
CA MET A 4 53.81 1.76 36.17
C MET A 4 53.17 1.19 34.91
N ILE A 5 53.47 -0.06 34.51
CA ILE A 5 52.94 -0.67 33.27
C ILE A 5 51.60 -1.37 33.54
N GLY A 6 51.28 -1.72 34.79
CA GLY A 6 50.03 -2.38 35.16
C GLY A 6 48.83 -1.44 35.27
N ASP A 7 49.05 -0.17 35.58
CA ASP A 7 47.96 0.76 35.91
C ASP A 7 47.37 1.39 34.65
N HIS A 8 48.17 1.70 33.64
CA HIS A 8 47.68 2.23 32.34
C HIS A 8 46.86 1.19 31.55
N GLY A 9 47.20 -0.09 31.64
CA GLY A 9 46.45 -1.16 30.99
C GLY A 9 45.07 -1.40 31.59
N THR A 10 44.93 -1.18 32.91
CA THR A 10 43.62 -1.30 33.61
C THR A 10 42.71 -0.11 33.36
N GLU A 11 43.24 1.11 33.30
CA GLU A 11 42.45 2.32 32.94
C GLU A 11 41.94 2.30 31.52
N GLU A 12 42.78 1.93 30.54
CA GLU A 12 42.35 1.77 29.14
C GLU A 12 41.29 0.67 28.98
N SER A 13 41.45 -0.45 29.67
CA SER A 13 40.48 -1.54 29.69
C SER A 13 39.13 -1.12 30.29
N MET A 14 39.15 -0.38 31.39
CA MET A 14 37.91 0.15 32.00
C MET A 14 37.24 1.19 31.12
N ALA A 15 38.00 2.09 30.46
CA ALA A 15 37.48 3.08 29.56
C ALA A 15 36.85 2.41 28.30
N LEU A 16 37.46 1.33 27.81
CA LEU A 16 36.94 0.56 26.70
C LEU A 16 35.66 -0.17 27.09
N SER A 17 35.61 -0.80 28.24
CA SER A 17 34.43 -1.47 28.80
C SER A 17 33.26 -0.50 28.95
N SER A 18 33.47 0.70 29.50
CA SER A 18 32.45 1.72 29.63
C SER A 18 31.94 2.21 28.28
N LYS A 19 32.79 2.30 27.25
CA LYS A 19 32.37 2.61 25.88
C LYS A 19 31.49 1.50 25.27
N VAL A 20 31.87 0.25 25.48
CA VAL A 20 31.09 -0.90 25.00
C VAL A 20 29.71 -0.91 25.66
N GLU A 21 29.63 -0.76 26.98
CA GLU A 21 28.34 -0.68 27.67
C GLU A 21 27.46 0.47 27.18
N SER A 22 28.07 1.63 26.89
CA SER A 22 27.35 2.79 26.32
C SER A 22 26.82 2.51 24.92
N LEU A 23 27.61 1.84 24.09
CA LEU A 23 27.17 1.45 22.74
C LEU A 23 26.03 0.41 22.78
N GLU A 24 26.15 -0.60 23.64
CA GLU A 24 25.07 -1.59 23.84
C GLU A 24 23.80 -0.97 24.39
N TYR A 25 23.90 0.03 25.24
CA TYR A 25 22.75 0.80 25.72
C TYR A 25 22.09 1.58 24.58
N LEU A 26 22.89 2.26 23.75
CA LEU A 26 22.39 3.00 22.58
C LEU A 26 21.73 2.06 21.56
N GLU A 27 22.31 0.89 21.31
CA GLU A 27 21.76 -0.13 20.41
C GLU A 27 20.36 -0.55 20.89
N ARG A 28 20.22 -0.97 22.16
CA ARG A 28 18.91 -1.33 22.73
C ARG A 28 17.90 -0.19 22.69
N MET A 29 18.35 1.03 22.93
CA MET A 29 17.48 2.21 22.82
C MET A 29 16.98 2.41 21.39
N TRP A 30 17.86 2.30 20.40
CA TRP A 30 17.48 2.41 18.99
C TRP A 30 16.54 1.29 18.54
N GLU A 31 16.79 0.06 18.93
CA GLU A 31 15.89 -1.06 18.66
C GLU A 31 14.50 -0.79 19.22
N SER A 32 14.41 -0.35 20.47
CA SER A 32 13.13 0.00 21.09
C SER A 32 12.41 1.15 20.36
N VAL A 33 13.13 2.17 19.91
CA VAL A 33 12.56 3.29 19.14
C VAL A 33 12.05 2.80 17.79
N LEU A 34 12.81 1.96 17.08
CA LEU A 34 12.41 1.41 15.80
C LEU A 34 11.17 0.51 15.92
N ASP A 35 11.12 -0.32 16.95
CA ASP A 35 9.97 -1.19 17.23
C ASP A 35 8.69 -0.37 17.50
N ASN A 36 8.79 0.62 18.35
CA ASN A 36 7.67 1.51 18.68
C ASN A 36 7.19 2.26 17.44
N TYR A 37 8.12 2.82 16.66
CA TYR A 37 7.81 3.54 15.43
C TYR A 37 7.17 2.62 14.37
N SER A 38 7.67 1.40 14.23
CA SER A 38 7.10 0.40 13.32
C SER A 38 5.68 0.01 13.72
N GLN A 39 5.42 -0.15 15.02
CA GLN A 39 4.08 -0.43 15.54
C GLN A 39 3.11 0.73 15.31
N GLU A 40 3.56 1.97 15.51
CA GLU A 40 2.75 3.16 15.26
C GLU A 40 2.38 3.27 13.77
N ILE A 41 3.37 3.16 12.86
CA ILE A 41 3.12 3.18 11.41
C ILE A 41 2.15 2.07 11.01
N ARG A 42 2.36 0.86 11.50
CA ARG A 42 1.49 -0.28 11.19
C ARG A 42 0.05 0.00 11.57
N LYS A 43 -0.17 0.54 12.77
CA LYS A 43 -1.50 0.90 13.25
C LYS A 43 -2.14 2.00 12.41
N ASP A 44 -1.40 3.05 12.11
CA ASP A 44 -1.89 4.14 11.26
C ASP A 44 -2.32 3.62 9.87
N VAL A 45 -1.48 2.78 9.25
CA VAL A 45 -1.76 2.18 7.94
C VAL A 45 -2.96 1.24 8.02
N GLU A 46 -3.09 0.44 9.09
CA GLU A 46 -4.23 -0.44 9.34
C GLU A 46 -5.54 0.35 9.43
N ASP A 47 -5.54 1.44 10.19
CA ASP A 47 -6.73 2.30 10.40
C ASP A 47 -7.13 3.01 9.09
N LEU A 48 -6.17 3.58 8.35
CA LEU A 48 -6.38 4.22 7.05
C LEU A 48 -6.88 3.20 6.02
N ALA A 49 -6.20 2.05 5.89
CA ALA A 49 -6.60 0.99 4.97
C ALA A 49 -8.00 0.47 5.28
N SER A 50 -8.35 0.27 6.55
CA SER A 50 -9.69 -0.14 6.97
C SER A 50 -10.75 0.89 6.62
N THR A 51 -10.40 2.18 6.70
CA THR A 51 -11.31 3.26 6.33
C THR A 51 -11.60 3.27 4.83
N THR A 52 -10.57 3.20 4.00
CA THR A 52 -10.73 3.09 2.54
C THR A 52 -11.43 1.79 2.16
N PHE A 53 -11.08 0.68 2.79
CA PHE A 53 -11.70 -0.62 2.54
C PHE A 53 -13.22 -0.61 2.75
N ARG A 54 -13.71 0.01 3.84
CA ARG A 54 -15.16 0.15 4.10
C ARG A 54 -15.89 0.98 3.05
N LYS A 55 -15.21 1.94 2.43
CA LYS A 55 -15.78 2.73 1.32
C LYS A 55 -15.87 1.92 0.04
N LEU A 56 -14.85 1.11 -0.25
CA LEU A 56 -14.72 0.38 -1.50
C LEU A 56 -15.50 -0.95 -1.52
N THR A 57 -15.62 -1.64 -0.37
CA THR A 57 -16.32 -2.93 -0.30
C THR A 57 -17.82 -2.80 -0.59
N ASN A 58 -18.39 -3.78 -1.29
CA ASN A 58 -19.84 -3.87 -1.52
C ASN A 58 -20.58 -4.51 -0.33
N ASN A 59 -19.87 -5.10 0.62
CA ASN A 59 -20.42 -5.74 1.80
C ASN A 59 -19.76 -5.26 3.11
N PRO A 60 -19.94 -3.99 3.50
CA PRO A 60 -19.29 -3.43 4.69
C PRO A 60 -19.80 -4.03 6.01
N ARG A 61 -20.92 -4.80 5.98
CA ARG A 61 -21.44 -5.53 7.15
C ARG A 61 -20.73 -6.87 7.33
N GLY A 62 -20.37 -7.54 6.23
CA GLY A 62 -19.67 -8.82 6.27
C GLY A 62 -18.15 -8.68 6.33
N PHE A 63 -17.63 -7.58 5.79
CA PHE A 63 -16.18 -7.30 5.73
C PHE A 63 -15.94 -5.93 6.36
N HIS A 64 -15.36 -5.91 7.55
CA HIS A 64 -15.36 -4.72 8.40
C HIS A 64 -14.03 -3.95 8.36
N SER A 65 -12.91 -4.64 8.42
CA SER A 65 -11.60 -4.02 8.53
C SER A 65 -10.49 -4.87 7.93
N ILE A 66 -9.33 -4.24 7.80
CA ILE A 66 -8.07 -4.88 7.43
C ILE A 66 -7.20 -4.91 8.68
N SER A 67 -6.53 -6.02 8.94
CA SER A 67 -5.50 -6.13 9.97
C SER A 67 -4.13 -6.42 9.35
N LEU A 68 -3.10 -5.81 9.92
CA LEU A 68 -1.70 -5.98 9.56
C LEU A 68 -0.94 -6.67 10.71
N ASN A 69 -0.37 -7.84 10.43
CA ASN A 69 0.50 -8.49 11.40
C ASN A 69 1.89 -7.80 11.51
N GLU A 70 2.75 -8.25 12.41
CA GLU A 70 4.10 -7.72 12.62
C GLU A 70 5.00 -7.77 11.38
N ARG A 71 4.68 -8.61 10.40
CA ARG A 71 5.38 -8.73 9.12
C ARG A 71 4.65 -8.04 7.97
N PHE A 72 3.70 -7.15 8.29
CA PHE A 72 2.84 -6.46 7.33
C PHE A 72 2.01 -7.40 6.43
N GLY A 73 1.75 -8.63 6.90
CA GLY A 73 0.82 -9.55 6.25
C GLY A 73 -0.62 -9.08 6.44
N LEU A 74 -1.36 -8.99 5.35
CA LEU A 74 -2.75 -8.52 5.30
C LEU A 74 -3.75 -9.62 5.66
N THR A 75 -4.74 -9.25 6.45
CA THR A 75 -5.90 -10.09 6.78
C THR A 75 -7.16 -9.23 6.78
N VAL A 76 -8.21 -9.71 6.12
CA VAL A 76 -9.54 -9.08 6.20
C VAL A 76 -10.27 -9.65 7.40
N LEU A 77 -10.87 -8.79 8.21
CA LEU A 77 -11.67 -9.14 9.36
C LEU A 77 -13.16 -8.89 9.07
N ASP A 78 -14.01 -9.78 9.59
CA ASP A 78 -15.46 -9.60 9.60
C ASP A 78 -15.92 -8.62 10.70
N SER A 79 -17.24 -8.45 10.85
CA SER A 79 -17.82 -7.56 11.86
C SER A 79 -17.57 -8.00 13.31
N ASP A 80 -17.27 -9.26 13.53
CA ASP A 80 -16.98 -9.84 14.84
C ASP A 80 -15.48 -9.86 15.15
N GLY A 81 -14.64 -9.38 14.20
CA GLY A 81 -13.19 -9.30 14.31
C GLY A 81 -12.47 -10.60 13.97
N PHE A 82 -13.14 -11.58 13.36
CA PHE A 82 -12.52 -12.83 12.93
C PHE A 82 -11.97 -12.75 11.51
N PRO A 83 -10.84 -13.43 11.24
CA PRO A 83 -10.30 -13.52 9.90
C PRO A 83 -11.25 -14.16 8.89
N VAL A 84 -11.50 -13.47 7.78
CA VAL A 84 -12.27 -14.01 6.65
C VAL A 84 -11.48 -15.16 6.02
N GLN A 85 -12.09 -16.34 6.00
CA GLN A 85 -11.49 -17.53 5.41
C GLN A 85 -11.68 -17.52 3.88
N ASN A 86 -10.62 -17.80 3.13
CA ASN A 86 -10.64 -17.91 1.67
C ASN A 86 -11.29 -16.68 0.97
N PRO A 87 -10.74 -15.48 1.16
CA PRO A 87 -11.29 -14.27 0.53
C PRO A 87 -11.30 -14.41 -0.99
N SER A 88 -12.35 -13.91 -1.63
CA SER A 88 -12.45 -13.93 -3.10
C SER A 88 -11.35 -13.08 -3.75
N PRO A 89 -10.96 -13.35 -5.01
CA PRO A 89 -9.98 -12.51 -5.72
C PRO A 89 -10.36 -11.04 -5.76
N GLY A 90 -11.65 -10.72 -5.94
CA GLY A 90 -12.14 -9.34 -5.91
C GLY A 90 -11.98 -8.68 -4.54
N LEU A 91 -12.27 -9.42 -3.45
CA LEU A 91 -12.05 -8.91 -2.09
C LEU A 91 -10.56 -8.62 -1.83
N MET A 92 -9.67 -9.51 -2.28
CA MET A 92 -8.23 -9.30 -2.17
C MET A 92 -7.75 -8.11 -2.98
N GLN A 93 -8.32 -7.86 -4.15
CA GLN A 93 -8.00 -6.69 -4.97
C GLN A 93 -8.43 -5.39 -4.27
N VAL A 94 -9.63 -5.33 -3.71
CA VAL A 94 -10.10 -4.18 -2.92
C VAL A 94 -9.21 -3.96 -1.70
N THR A 95 -8.79 -5.03 -1.02
CA THR A 95 -7.86 -4.98 0.12
C THR A 95 -6.50 -4.38 -0.28
N ALA A 96 -5.94 -4.84 -1.40
CA ALA A 96 -4.66 -4.34 -1.90
C ALA A 96 -4.74 -2.85 -2.29
N ILE A 97 -5.81 -2.45 -2.96
CA ILE A 97 -6.07 -1.05 -3.32
C ILE A 97 -6.15 -0.18 -2.06
N SER A 98 -6.87 -0.65 -1.03
CA SER A 98 -7.02 0.06 0.24
C SER A 98 -5.70 0.24 0.98
N LEU A 99 -4.80 -0.76 0.91
CA LEU A 99 -3.45 -0.64 1.46
C LEU A 99 -2.60 0.38 0.71
N ILE A 100 -2.62 0.36 -0.62
CA ILE A 100 -1.87 1.31 -1.46
C ILE A 100 -2.31 2.74 -1.15
N ASP A 101 -3.61 2.95 -1.02
CA ASP A 101 -4.19 4.24 -0.65
C ASP A 101 -3.71 4.71 0.73
N ALA A 102 -3.77 3.84 1.72
CA ALA A 102 -3.32 4.12 3.08
C ALA A 102 -1.82 4.47 3.15
N LEU A 103 -0.99 3.75 2.40
CA LEU A 103 0.45 4.03 2.32
C LEU A 103 0.73 5.39 1.65
N GLY A 104 -0.01 5.73 0.60
CA GLY A 104 0.07 7.03 -0.05
C GLY A 104 -0.30 8.17 0.89
N GLU A 105 -1.42 8.02 1.61
CA GLU A 105 -1.90 9.00 2.58
C GLU A 105 -0.93 9.17 3.76
N ARG A 106 -0.45 8.06 4.33
CA ARG A 106 0.46 8.09 5.48
C ARG A 106 1.84 8.69 5.15
N SER A 107 2.34 8.43 3.93
CA SER A 107 3.62 8.98 3.48
C SER A 107 3.54 10.44 3.04
N ASN A 108 2.33 10.99 2.86
CA ASN A 108 2.09 12.29 2.24
C ASN A 108 2.81 12.46 0.87
N ILE A 109 2.96 11.35 0.15
CA ILE A 109 3.58 11.32 -1.17
C ILE A 109 2.48 11.10 -2.21
N SER A 110 2.31 12.05 -3.09
CA SER A 110 1.47 11.88 -4.28
C SER A 110 2.29 11.25 -5.39
N PHE A 111 1.96 10.01 -5.75
CA PHE A 111 2.58 9.30 -6.87
C PHE A 111 1.51 8.81 -7.85
N PRO A 112 1.80 8.72 -9.14
CA PRO A 112 0.84 8.18 -10.09
C PRO A 112 0.59 6.70 -9.81
N ILE A 113 -0.69 6.30 -9.83
CA ILE A 113 -1.09 4.91 -9.67
C ILE A 113 -1.45 4.33 -11.04
N PHE A 114 -0.93 3.16 -11.34
CA PHE A 114 -1.22 2.40 -12.54
C PHE A 114 -2.08 1.19 -12.17
N PHE A 115 -3.28 1.13 -12.73
CA PHE A 115 -4.15 -0.02 -12.62
C PHE A 115 -4.14 -0.80 -13.93
N ASP A 116 -3.56 -1.97 -13.91
CA ASP A 116 -3.62 -2.92 -15.01
C ASP A 116 -4.79 -3.88 -14.79
N THR A 117 -5.71 -3.92 -15.73
CA THR A 117 -6.90 -4.79 -15.72
C THR A 117 -7.70 -4.75 -14.39
N PRO A 118 -8.10 -3.55 -13.90
CA PRO A 118 -8.69 -3.41 -12.57
C PRO A 118 -10.06 -4.06 -12.41
N GLY A 119 -10.73 -4.42 -13.50
CA GLY A 119 -12.07 -4.96 -13.49
C GLY A 119 -12.19 -6.48 -13.58
N GLN A 120 -11.09 -7.20 -13.78
CA GLN A 120 -11.12 -8.62 -14.13
C GLN A 120 -11.66 -9.54 -13.03
N SER A 121 -11.52 -9.15 -11.76
CA SER A 121 -11.90 -9.96 -10.61
C SER A 121 -12.96 -9.31 -9.71
N ILE A 122 -13.45 -8.14 -10.08
CA ILE A 122 -14.41 -7.37 -9.29
C ILE A 122 -15.72 -7.16 -10.04
N ASP A 123 -16.83 -7.18 -9.30
CA ASP A 123 -18.15 -6.86 -9.85
C ASP A 123 -18.26 -5.35 -10.17
N GLN A 124 -19.30 -5.00 -10.93
CA GLN A 124 -19.53 -3.62 -11.36
C GLN A 124 -19.73 -2.66 -10.18
N GLY A 125 -20.30 -3.12 -9.08
CA GLY A 125 -20.50 -2.30 -7.88
C GLY A 125 -19.19 -1.90 -7.21
N HIS A 126 -18.25 -2.83 -7.08
CA HIS A 126 -16.90 -2.53 -6.59
C HIS A 126 -16.14 -1.62 -7.56
N ARG A 127 -16.24 -1.89 -8.86
CA ARG A 127 -15.59 -1.09 -9.90
C ARG A 127 -16.00 0.37 -9.83
N ASN A 128 -17.29 0.64 -9.78
CA ASN A 128 -17.83 1.99 -9.72
C ASN A 128 -17.32 2.71 -8.45
N ARG A 129 -17.33 2.05 -7.29
CA ARG A 129 -16.82 2.65 -6.03
C ARG A 129 -15.33 2.96 -6.08
N ILE A 130 -14.53 2.10 -6.70
CA ILE A 130 -13.09 2.36 -6.89
C ILE A 130 -12.90 3.58 -7.77
N ILE A 131 -13.63 3.67 -8.88
CA ILE A 131 -13.56 4.80 -9.80
C ILE A 131 -14.01 6.07 -9.09
N ASP A 132 -15.17 6.05 -8.43
CA ASP A 132 -15.70 7.21 -7.72
C ASP A 132 -14.74 7.69 -6.62
N HIS A 133 -14.18 6.76 -5.85
CA HIS A 133 -13.22 7.11 -4.79
C HIS A 133 -11.98 7.79 -5.35
N TYR A 134 -11.37 7.20 -6.37
CA TYR A 134 -10.12 7.71 -6.90
C TYR A 134 -10.30 8.93 -7.80
N TRP A 135 -11.34 8.99 -8.59
CA TRP A 135 -11.53 10.09 -9.54
C TRP A 135 -12.20 11.31 -8.92
N SER A 136 -13.03 11.12 -7.90
CA SER A 136 -13.78 12.22 -7.28
C SER A 136 -13.16 12.71 -5.97
N GLU A 137 -12.43 11.87 -5.23
CA GLU A 137 -11.95 12.18 -3.89
C GLU A 137 -10.45 12.45 -3.80
N ARG A 138 -9.65 12.08 -4.82
CA ARG A 138 -8.19 12.14 -4.77
C ARG A 138 -7.58 13.06 -5.84
N GLU A 139 -6.73 13.97 -5.42
CA GLU A 139 -5.94 14.83 -6.30
C GLU A 139 -4.63 14.14 -6.71
N MET A 140 -4.73 13.02 -7.44
CA MET A 140 -3.56 12.28 -7.92
C MET A 140 -3.77 11.76 -9.33
N GLN A 141 -2.68 11.47 -10.03
CA GLN A 141 -2.76 10.93 -11.38
C GLN A 141 -3.05 9.43 -11.35
N PHE A 142 -4.09 9.03 -12.08
CA PHE A 142 -4.42 7.62 -12.34
C PHE A 142 -4.21 7.27 -13.81
N VAL A 143 -3.62 6.12 -14.04
CA VAL A 143 -3.52 5.49 -15.35
C VAL A 143 -4.20 4.15 -15.27
N ILE A 144 -5.29 3.98 -16.01
CA ILE A 144 -6.05 2.73 -16.07
C ILE A 144 -5.79 2.08 -17.42
N ILE A 145 -5.39 0.82 -17.39
CA ILE A 145 -5.13 0.00 -18.58
C ILE A 145 -6.16 -1.15 -18.58
N PRO A 146 -7.38 -0.93 -19.09
CA PRO A 146 -8.40 -1.96 -19.08
C PRO A 146 -8.18 -2.96 -20.22
N SER A 147 -8.57 -4.21 -20.01
CA SER A 147 -8.71 -5.17 -21.09
C SER A 147 -9.98 -4.89 -21.92
N SER A 148 -10.03 -5.37 -23.17
CA SER A 148 -11.09 -5.09 -24.12
C SER A 148 -12.51 -5.49 -23.68
N GLY A 149 -12.65 -6.26 -22.59
CA GLY A 149 -13.95 -6.70 -22.04
C GLY A 149 -14.36 -6.04 -20.73
N GLU A 150 -13.49 -5.23 -20.12
CA GLU A 150 -13.72 -4.69 -18.77
C GLU A 150 -14.50 -3.38 -18.76
N PHE A 151 -14.18 -2.52 -19.71
CA PHE A 151 -14.82 -1.21 -19.85
C PHE A 151 -15.23 -1.01 -21.29
N ARG A 152 -16.44 -0.55 -21.49
CA ARG A 152 -16.84 -0.01 -22.78
C ARG A 152 -16.36 1.45 -22.84
N PRO A 153 -15.50 1.79 -23.79
CA PRO A 153 -14.95 3.15 -23.87
C PRO A 153 -16.03 4.24 -23.88
N ASP A 154 -17.13 3.97 -24.56
CA ASP A 154 -18.25 4.92 -24.69
C ASP A 154 -18.97 5.12 -23.35
N GLU A 155 -19.19 4.07 -22.55
CA GLU A 155 -19.80 4.17 -21.21
C GLU A 155 -18.90 4.93 -20.23
N VAL A 156 -17.59 4.74 -20.32
CA VAL A 156 -16.61 5.46 -19.48
C VAL A 156 -16.56 6.92 -19.89
N GLU A 157 -16.59 7.23 -21.16
CA GLU A 157 -16.56 8.59 -21.69
C GLU A 157 -17.83 9.35 -21.34
N ASP A 158 -19.01 8.70 -21.43
CA ASP A 158 -20.29 9.29 -21.05
C ASP A 158 -20.37 9.61 -19.55
N GLN A 159 -19.87 8.70 -18.69
CA GLN A 159 -20.00 8.84 -17.26
C GLN A 159 -18.86 9.67 -16.62
N TYR A 160 -17.64 9.51 -17.12
CA TYR A 160 -16.42 10.04 -16.49
C TYR A 160 -15.57 10.91 -17.43
N GLY A 161 -16.04 11.21 -18.66
CA GLY A 161 -15.26 11.96 -19.65
C GLY A 161 -14.73 13.30 -19.14
N HIS A 162 -15.47 13.95 -18.24
CA HIS A 162 -15.06 15.22 -17.61
C HIS A 162 -13.85 15.08 -16.65
N LEU A 163 -13.52 13.86 -16.22
CA LEU A 163 -12.37 13.54 -15.36
C LEU A 163 -11.19 12.97 -16.16
N ILE A 164 -11.41 12.57 -17.43
CA ILE A 164 -10.40 11.95 -18.26
C ILE A 164 -9.57 13.02 -18.96
N ALA A 165 -8.31 13.14 -18.58
CA ALA A 165 -7.40 14.08 -19.23
C ALA A 165 -6.99 13.60 -20.64
N ARG A 166 -6.85 12.30 -20.84
CA ARG A 166 -6.40 11.72 -22.12
C ARG A 166 -6.69 10.23 -22.22
N THR A 167 -7.09 9.79 -23.41
CA THR A 167 -7.30 8.37 -23.74
C THR A 167 -6.34 7.92 -24.82
N TRP A 168 -5.74 6.74 -24.65
CA TRP A 168 -4.88 6.10 -25.65
C TRP A 168 -5.45 4.74 -26.02
N GLU A 169 -5.31 4.38 -27.28
CA GLU A 169 -5.62 3.07 -27.79
C GLU A 169 -4.32 2.30 -28.05
N LEU A 170 -4.24 1.08 -27.53
CA LEU A 170 -3.14 0.16 -27.73
C LEU A 170 -3.55 -0.87 -28.81
N ASP A 171 -2.95 -0.78 -29.96
CA ASP A 171 -3.22 -1.67 -31.11
C ASP A 171 -2.04 -2.63 -31.29
N PHE A 172 -2.26 -3.91 -30.94
CA PHE A 172 -1.23 -4.95 -31.03
C PHE A 172 -1.28 -5.60 -32.41
N ASP A 173 -0.19 -5.50 -33.14
CA ASP A 173 0.03 -6.11 -34.45
C ASP A 173 0.71 -7.48 -34.27
N ASN A 174 -0.07 -8.54 -34.50
CA ASN A 174 0.40 -9.93 -34.36
C ASN A 174 1.46 -10.32 -35.41
N GLU A 175 1.50 -9.68 -36.58
CA GLU A 175 2.47 -10.00 -37.63
C GLU A 175 3.85 -9.45 -37.31
N THR A 176 3.90 -8.23 -36.78
CA THR A 176 5.16 -7.56 -36.45
C THR A 176 5.55 -7.71 -34.98
N ASN A 177 4.69 -8.30 -34.14
CA ASN A 177 4.84 -8.43 -32.69
C ASN A 177 5.14 -7.05 -32.02
N ARG A 178 4.41 -6.00 -32.44
CA ARG A 178 4.58 -4.63 -31.95
C ARG A 178 3.25 -4.02 -31.55
N THR A 179 3.27 -3.22 -30.51
CA THR A 179 2.13 -2.40 -30.09
C THR A 179 2.26 -0.99 -30.65
N LYS A 180 1.24 -0.51 -31.33
CA LYS A 180 1.12 0.90 -31.73
C LYS A 180 0.25 1.63 -30.71
N VAL A 181 0.68 2.81 -30.30
CA VAL A 181 -0.07 3.67 -29.38
C VAL A 181 -0.66 4.81 -30.18
N ARG A 182 -1.97 5.01 -30.08
CA ARG A 182 -2.69 6.12 -30.74
C ARG A 182 -3.43 6.92 -29.67
N ILE A 183 -3.47 8.24 -29.84
CA ILE A 183 -4.36 9.09 -29.04
C ILE A 183 -5.75 8.92 -29.60
N ARG A 184 -6.70 8.57 -28.72
CA ARG A 184 -8.12 8.60 -29.05
C ARG A 184 -8.59 10.05 -28.88
N VAL A 185 -9.06 10.64 -29.98
CA VAL A 185 -9.54 12.04 -30.02
C VAL A 185 -11.03 12.05 -29.76
#